data_fb9d4e43c53f6fda125c65d0e49b7c72
#
_entry.id   fb9d4e43c53f6fda125c65d0e49b7c72
#
_cell.length_a   1.000
_cell.length_b   1.000
_cell.length_c   1.000
_cell.angle_alpha   90.00
_cell.angle_beta   90.00
_cell.angle_gamma   90.00
#
_symmetry.space_group_name_H-M   'P 1'
#
loop_
_entity.id
_entity.type
_entity.pdbx_description
1 polymer ?
#
loop_
_entity_poly.entity_id
_entity_poly.type
_entity_poly.pdbx_seq_one_letter_code
_entity_poly.pdbx_strand_id
1 'polypeptide(L)'
;MIQLIAFYLFASLMIVSAVVTITARNPVHSVLWLILAFFNAAGLMVLVGAEFIAMLLVIVYVGAVAVLFLFVVMMLDIDFATLRAGFIKNFPLGLLIAIVLLVELVFGVGVGKVDGLVLGTSDGSGIAPAGASNIEAIGALLYGRYLFLFEASGLILLVALIGAVVLTHRERGGTRGQNINKQVARRPQDATVNVKPEVGQGVQL
;
A
#
# COMPACT_ATOMS: atom_id res chain seq x y z
N MET A 1 25.62 3.09 24.40
CA MET A 1 26.55 2.82 23.28
C MET A 1 25.90 1.93 22.21
N ILE A 2 25.41 0.73 22.57
CA ILE A 2 24.79 -0.20 21.59
C ILE A 2 23.57 0.40 20.89
N GLN A 3 22.66 1.06 21.62
CA GLN A 3 21.49 1.72 21.05
C GLN A 3 21.85 2.83 20.05
N LEU A 4 22.90 3.60 20.32
CA LEU A 4 23.37 4.66 19.42
C LEU A 4 23.91 4.05 18.11
N ILE A 5 24.69 2.99 18.21
CA ILE A 5 25.21 2.28 17.03
C ILE A 5 24.06 1.68 16.22
N ALA A 6 23.11 1.02 16.88
CA ALA A 6 21.94 0.47 16.22
C ALA A 6 21.10 1.55 15.54
N PHE A 7 20.91 2.72 16.19
CA PHE A 7 20.21 3.85 15.61
C PHE A 7 20.87 4.31 14.31
N TYR A 8 22.17 4.61 14.32
CA TYR A 8 22.85 5.07 13.11
C TYR A 8 22.88 4.02 12.00
N LEU A 9 22.97 2.74 12.37
CA LEU A 9 22.95 1.64 11.42
C LEU A 9 21.57 1.57 10.71
N PHE A 10 20.48 1.51 11.46
CA PHE A 10 19.13 1.46 10.87
C PHE A 10 18.78 2.74 10.12
N ALA A 11 19.15 3.91 10.66
CA ALA A 11 18.88 5.19 10.02
C ALA A 11 19.64 5.33 8.69
N SER A 12 20.92 4.99 8.65
CA SER A 12 21.71 5.06 7.42
C SER A 12 21.20 4.06 6.36
N LEU A 13 20.92 2.81 6.74
CA LEU A 13 20.35 1.82 5.83
C LEU A 13 18.98 2.24 5.30
N MET A 14 18.13 2.83 6.14
CA MET A 14 16.83 3.35 5.74
C MET A 14 16.95 4.45 4.69
N ILE A 15 17.83 5.44 4.91
CA ILE A 15 18.06 6.56 3.98
C ILE A 15 18.63 6.03 2.66
N VAL A 16 19.65 5.18 2.70
CA VAL A 16 20.23 4.59 1.48
C VAL A 16 19.19 3.81 0.71
N SER A 17 18.40 2.97 1.39
CA SER A 17 17.34 2.19 0.77
C SER A 17 16.27 3.09 0.14
N ALA A 18 15.87 4.17 0.80
CA ALA A 18 14.92 5.14 0.27
C ALA A 18 15.46 5.85 -0.99
N VAL A 19 16.72 6.27 -0.99
CA VAL A 19 17.36 6.88 -2.16
C VAL A 19 17.45 5.90 -3.32
N VAL A 20 17.84 4.65 -3.06
CA VAL A 20 17.92 3.62 -4.12
C VAL A 20 16.51 3.27 -4.64
N THR A 21 15.49 3.28 -3.79
CA THR A 21 14.08 3.06 -4.20
C THR A 21 13.68 4.03 -5.31
N ILE A 22 13.98 5.31 -5.18
CA ILE A 22 13.58 6.34 -6.15
C ILE A 22 14.51 6.43 -7.36
N THR A 23 15.76 5.95 -7.25
CA THR A 23 16.76 6.00 -8.32
C THR A 23 16.89 4.72 -9.11
N ALA A 24 16.36 3.61 -8.61
CA ALA A 24 16.44 2.32 -9.26
C ALA A 24 15.75 2.32 -10.65
N ARG A 25 16.44 1.75 -11.63
CA ARG A 25 15.92 1.67 -13.01
C ARG A 25 14.87 0.56 -13.17
N ASN A 26 15.01 -0.50 -12.42
CA ASN A 26 14.10 -1.64 -12.45
C ASN A 26 13.08 -1.48 -11.30
N PRO A 27 11.77 -1.42 -11.60
CA PRO A 27 10.76 -1.22 -10.57
C PRO A 27 10.68 -2.38 -9.56
N VAL A 28 11.03 -3.59 -9.96
CA VAL A 28 11.10 -4.73 -9.02
C VAL A 28 12.21 -4.50 -7.98
N HIS A 29 13.38 -4.04 -8.42
CA HIS A 29 14.46 -3.68 -7.48
C HIS A 29 14.06 -2.48 -6.61
N SER A 30 13.34 -1.49 -7.17
CA SER A 30 12.81 -0.36 -6.40
C SER A 30 11.93 -0.83 -5.24
N VAL A 31 11.01 -1.75 -5.48
CA VAL A 31 10.14 -2.29 -4.43
C VAL A 31 10.94 -3.10 -3.39
N LEU A 32 11.95 -3.87 -3.81
CA LEU A 32 12.80 -4.60 -2.85
C LEU A 32 13.57 -3.65 -1.92
N TRP A 33 14.08 -2.52 -2.43
CA TRP A 33 14.70 -1.49 -1.61
C TRP A 33 13.69 -0.78 -0.71
N LEU A 34 12.46 -0.58 -1.17
CA LEU A 34 11.37 -0.06 -0.36
C LEU A 34 11.03 -0.97 0.83
N ILE A 35 11.00 -2.30 0.59
CA ILE A 35 10.84 -3.30 1.65
C ILE A 35 11.95 -3.15 2.71
N LEU A 36 13.20 -3.04 2.26
CA LEU A 36 14.34 -2.86 3.15
C LEU A 36 14.24 -1.54 3.94
N ALA A 37 13.78 -0.45 3.32
CA ALA A 37 13.56 0.82 3.99
C ALA A 37 12.51 0.70 5.11
N PHE A 38 11.37 0.07 4.86
CA PHE A 38 10.33 -0.13 5.87
C PHE A 38 10.79 -1.07 7.00
N PHE A 39 11.58 -2.10 6.68
CA PHE A 39 12.13 -3.00 7.69
C PHE A 39 13.08 -2.27 8.65
N ASN A 40 13.94 -1.40 8.10
CA ASN A 40 14.82 -0.56 8.94
C ASN A 40 14.04 0.50 9.73
N ALA A 41 12.96 1.06 9.14
CA ALA A 41 12.07 1.95 9.87
C ALA A 41 11.40 1.25 11.07
N ALA A 42 10.97 0.01 10.90
CA ALA A 42 10.45 -0.80 12.01
C ALA A 42 11.50 -0.99 13.10
N GLY A 43 12.76 -1.25 12.73
CA GLY A 43 13.88 -1.33 13.69
C GLY A 43 14.08 -0.03 14.48
N LEU A 44 13.95 1.14 13.83
CA LEU A 44 13.98 2.44 14.51
C LEU A 44 12.80 2.61 15.48
N MET A 45 11.60 2.15 15.11
CA MET A 45 10.42 2.19 15.99
C MET A 45 10.61 1.32 17.24
N VAL A 46 11.22 0.14 17.09
CA VAL A 46 11.59 -0.70 18.26
C VAL A 46 12.56 0.03 19.18
N LEU A 47 13.57 0.72 18.63
CA LEU A 47 14.55 1.47 19.43
C LEU A 47 13.91 2.61 20.23
N VAL A 48 12.82 3.19 19.77
CA VAL A 48 12.06 4.24 20.46
C VAL A 48 11.04 3.65 21.46
N GLY A 49 10.89 2.32 21.51
CA GLY A 49 9.90 1.65 22.39
C GLY A 49 8.49 1.59 21.81
N ALA A 50 8.33 1.90 20.51
CA ALA A 50 7.05 1.82 19.81
C ALA A 50 6.87 0.44 19.14
N GLU A 51 6.93 -0.63 19.93
CA GLU A 51 6.95 -2.02 19.47
C GLU A 51 5.69 -2.39 18.68
N PHE A 52 4.52 -1.96 19.13
CA PHE A 52 3.26 -2.23 18.45
C PHE A 52 3.23 -1.60 17.05
N ILE A 53 3.66 -0.35 16.94
CA ILE A 53 3.71 0.35 15.64
C ILE A 53 4.77 -0.30 14.72
N ALA A 54 5.89 -0.73 15.28
CA ALA A 54 6.92 -1.45 14.53
C ALA A 54 6.36 -2.75 13.91
N MET A 55 5.63 -3.54 14.71
CA MET A 55 4.99 -4.77 14.24
C MET A 55 3.93 -4.50 13.17
N LEU A 56 3.10 -3.48 13.35
CA LEU A 56 2.12 -3.04 12.33
C LEU A 56 2.83 -2.65 11.02
N LEU A 57 3.94 -1.94 11.11
CA LEU A 57 4.71 -1.53 9.94
C LEU A 57 5.23 -2.73 9.16
N VAL A 58 5.75 -3.74 9.85
CA VAL A 58 6.20 -4.97 9.19
C VAL A 58 5.03 -5.77 8.60
N ILE A 59 3.95 -5.97 9.36
CA ILE A 59 2.82 -6.80 8.91
C ILE A 59 2.09 -6.14 7.74
N VAL A 60 1.78 -4.85 7.85
CA VAL A 60 0.96 -4.13 6.85
C VAL A 60 1.81 -3.60 5.70
N TYR A 61 2.86 -2.81 6.00
CA TYR A 61 3.64 -2.16 4.92
C TYR A 61 4.56 -3.15 4.21
N VAL A 62 5.28 -3.99 4.94
CA VAL A 62 6.15 -5.00 4.33
C VAL A 62 5.35 -6.20 3.85
N GLY A 63 4.51 -6.78 4.70
CA GLY A 63 3.80 -8.03 4.42
C GLY A 63 2.64 -7.90 3.44
N ALA A 64 1.88 -6.80 3.46
CA ALA A 64 0.73 -6.63 2.57
C ALA A 64 1.01 -5.64 1.43
N VAL A 65 1.36 -4.39 1.74
CA VAL A 65 1.42 -3.31 0.74
C VAL A 65 2.61 -3.47 -0.19
N ALA A 66 3.81 -3.68 0.32
CA ALA A 66 5.00 -3.81 -0.52
C ALA A 66 4.99 -5.09 -1.36
N VAL A 67 4.47 -6.20 -0.82
CA VAL A 67 4.27 -7.45 -1.58
C VAL A 67 3.23 -7.26 -2.68
N LEU A 68 2.13 -6.54 -2.41
CA LEU A 68 1.15 -6.18 -3.42
C LEU A 68 1.80 -5.34 -4.54
N PHE A 69 2.59 -4.32 -4.19
CA PHE A 69 3.33 -3.53 -5.17
C PHE A 69 4.28 -4.39 -6.00
N LEU A 70 5.02 -5.29 -5.37
CA LEU A 70 5.92 -6.22 -6.07
C LEU A 70 5.16 -7.05 -7.10
N PHE A 71 4.00 -7.58 -6.72
CA PHE A 71 3.16 -8.38 -7.59
C PHE A 71 2.62 -7.57 -8.76
N VAL A 72 2.08 -6.39 -8.49
CA VAL A 72 1.53 -5.48 -9.52
C VAL A 72 2.62 -5.06 -10.51
N VAL A 73 3.79 -4.64 -10.02
CA VAL A 73 4.89 -4.19 -10.87
C VAL A 73 5.46 -5.32 -11.73
N MET A 74 5.46 -6.55 -11.22
CA MET A 74 5.89 -7.73 -11.99
C MET A 74 4.90 -8.09 -13.09
N MET A 75 3.59 -7.81 -12.90
CA MET A 75 2.54 -8.10 -13.88
C MET A 75 2.35 -6.98 -14.92
N LEU A 76 2.83 -5.77 -14.64
CA LEU A 76 2.71 -4.65 -15.58
C LEU A 76 3.87 -4.68 -16.58
N ASP A 77 3.53 -4.71 -17.85
CA ASP A 77 4.48 -4.45 -18.95
C ASP A 77 4.65 -2.93 -19.07
N ILE A 78 5.68 -2.38 -18.41
CA ILE A 78 5.91 -0.94 -18.33
C ILE A 78 6.99 -0.55 -19.35
N ASP A 79 6.63 0.34 -20.28
CA ASP A 79 7.61 0.96 -21.18
C ASP A 79 8.39 2.06 -20.44
N PHE A 80 9.63 1.72 -20.06
CA PHE A 80 10.54 2.61 -19.34
C PHE A 80 11.00 3.83 -20.14
N ALA A 81 10.96 3.77 -21.48
CA ALA A 81 11.38 4.86 -22.32
C ALA A 81 10.41 6.05 -22.21
N THR A 82 9.11 5.77 -22.20
CA THR A 82 8.07 6.81 -22.06
C THR A 82 8.06 7.45 -20.68
N LEU A 83 8.30 6.67 -19.62
CA LEU A 83 8.37 7.20 -18.24
C LEU A 83 9.55 8.17 -18.07
N ARG A 84 10.71 7.89 -18.65
CA ARG A 84 11.88 8.76 -18.58
C ARG A 84 11.69 10.11 -19.26
N ALA A 85 11.03 10.15 -20.39
CA ALA A 85 10.79 11.39 -21.12
C ALA A 85 9.94 12.38 -20.32
N GLY A 86 8.95 11.90 -19.56
CA GLY A 86 8.13 12.72 -18.67
C GLY A 86 8.86 13.22 -17.42
N PHE A 87 9.78 12.41 -16.87
CA PHE A 87 10.54 12.75 -15.66
C PHE A 87 11.44 13.98 -15.85
N ILE A 88 12.18 14.03 -16.94
CA ILE A 88 13.14 15.13 -17.22
C ILE A 88 12.41 16.47 -17.34
N LYS A 89 11.22 16.49 -17.94
CA LYS A 89 10.42 17.69 -18.13
C LYS A 89 9.94 18.31 -16.81
N ASN A 90 9.57 17.49 -15.84
CA ASN A 90 8.98 17.93 -14.56
C ASN A 90 10.00 17.96 -13.41
N PHE A 91 11.25 17.58 -13.65
CA PHE A 91 12.30 17.54 -12.63
C PHE A 91 12.51 18.86 -11.88
N PRO A 92 12.59 20.06 -12.54
CA PRO A 92 12.81 21.30 -11.82
C PRO A 92 11.64 21.66 -10.88
N LEU A 93 10.41 21.38 -11.28
CA LEU A 93 9.23 21.57 -10.42
C LEU A 93 9.25 20.63 -9.23
N GLY A 94 9.57 19.35 -9.46
CA GLY A 94 9.69 18.35 -8.39
C GLY A 94 10.79 18.70 -7.39
N LEU A 95 11.93 19.16 -7.87
CA LEU A 95 13.04 19.60 -7.01
C LEU A 95 12.65 20.82 -6.17
N LEU A 96 11.97 21.80 -6.75
CA LEU A 96 11.49 22.97 -6.04
C LEU A 96 10.52 22.58 -4.91
N ILE A 97 9.56 21.70 -5.17
CA ILE A 97 8.63 21.20 -4.16
C ILE A 97 9.38 20.45 -3.06
N ALA A 98 10.35 19.61 -3.42
CA ALA A 98 11.15 18.87 -2.45
C ALA A 98 11.96 19.80 -1.53
N ILE A 99 12.54 20.87 -2.07
CA ILE A 99 13.26 21.88 -1.28
C ILE A 99 12.31 22.62 -0.33
N VAL A 100 11.13 23.04 -0.82
CA VAL A 100 10.12 23.70 0.02
C VAL A 100 9.72 22.81 1.20
N LEU A 101 9.38 21.55 0.94
CA LEU A 101 9.01 20.59 1.97
C LEU A 101 10.18 20.33 2.96
N LEU A 102 11.41 20.24 2.46
CA LEU A 102 12.57 20.08 3.31
C LEU A 102 12.76 21.28 4.24
N VAL A 103 12.64 22.49 3.70
CA VAL A 103 12.74 23.75 4.48
C VAL A 103 11.63 23.80 5.53
N GLU A 104 10.40 23.50 5.15
CA GLU A 104 9.25 23.46 6.07
C GLU A 104 9.48 22.45 7.21
N LEU A 105 9.99 21.27 6.89
CA LEU A 105 10.29 20.24 7.88
C LEU A 105 11.42 20.68 8.83
N VAL A 106 12.49 21.25 8.31
CA VAL A 106 13.61 21.75 9.12
C VAL A 106 13.17 22.91 10.02
N PHE A 107 12.36 23.83 9.51
CA PHE A 107 11.79 24.91 10.32
C PHE A 107 10.79 24.38 11.35
N GLY A 108 9.89 23.46 10.98
CA GLY A 108 8.93 22.88 11.89
C GLY A 108 9.58 22.16 13.06
N VAL A 109 10.62 21.37 12.82
CA VAL A 109 11.38 20.69 13.89
C VAL A 109 12.26 21.67 14.67
N GLY A 110 12.86 22.69 13.97
CA GLY A 110 13.73 23.67 14.57
C GLY A 110 13.01 24.64 15.51
N VAL A 111 11.87 25.18 15.09
CA VAL A 111 11.05 26.10 15.88
C VAL A 111 10.44 25.42 17.11
N GLY A 112 10.11 24.13 17.03
CA GLY A 112 9.63 23.33 18.17
C GLY A 112 10.64 23.22 19.32
N LYS A 113 11.92 23.59 19.09
CA LYS A 113 12.96 23.64 20.13
C LYS A 113 13.25 25.04 20.67
N VAL A 114 12.74 26.09 20.01
CA VAL A 114 13.21 27.47 20.27
C VAL A 114 12.35 28.24 21.27
N ASP A 115 11.07 28.01 21.43
CA ASP A 115 10.27 28.71 22.45
C ASP A 115 8.97 27.98 22.74
N GLY A 116 8.91 27.20 23.81
CA GLY A 116 7.66 26.87 24.52
C GLY A 116 6.46 26.39 23.69
N LEU A 117 6.60 26.28 22.39
CA LEU A 117 5.62 25.64 21.53
C LEU A 117 5.75 24.13 21.74
N VAL A 118 5.08 23.66 22.75
CA VAL A 118 4.92 22.23 22.99
C VAL A 118 4.06 21.68 21.87
N LEU A 119 4.68 21.35 20.74
CA LEU A 119 4.05 20.57 19.69
C LEU A 119 3.71 19.19 20.26
N GLY A 120 2.46 19.08 20.72
CA GLY A 120 1.94 17.83 21.25
C GLY A 120 2.72 17.35 22.45
N THR A 121 2.44 17.89 23.64
CA THR A 121 2.60 17.07 24.82
C THR A 121 1.70 15.87 24.61
N SER A 122 2.28 14.76 24.26
CA SER A 122 1.62 13.48 24.43
C SER A 122 1.46 13.27 25.94
N ASP A 123 0.51 13.99 26.54
CA ASP A 123 0.08 13.69 27.88
C ASP A 123 -0.74 12.39 27.85
N GLY A 124 -0.09 11.32 27.43
CA GLY A 124 -0.55 9.96 27.62
C GLY A 124 -0.35 9.48 29.05
N SER A 125 0.22 10.34 29.92
CA SER A 125 0.60 9.98 31.27
C SER A 125 -0.59 9.73 32.22
N GLY A 126 -1.81 10.00 31.78
CA GLY A 126 -3.01 9.83 32.63
C GLY A 126 -3.88 8.61 32.35
N ILE A 127 -3.63 7.85 31.26
CA ILE A 127 -4.57 6.82 30.82
C ILE A 127 -3.96 5.42 30.87
N ALA A 128 -2.65 5.28 30.66
CA ALA A 128 -2.01 3.99 30.79
C ALA A 128 -1.63 3.70 32.25
N PRO A 129 -1.94 2.49 32.77
CA PRO A 129 -1.46 2.06 34.08
C PRO A 129 0.06 2.15 34.16
N ALA A 130 0.62 2.59 35.27
CA ALA A 130 2.04 2.63 35.48
C ALA A 130 2.62 1.20 35.33
N GLY A 131 3.54 1.01 34.40
CA GLY A 131 4.11 -0.31 34.10
C GLY A 131 3.37 -1.11 33.01
N ALA A 132 2.34 -0.53 32.36
CA ALA A 132 1.67 -1.16 31.23
C ALA A 132 2.62 -1.36 30.05
N SER A 133 2.43 -2.44 29.31
CA SER A 133 3.14 -2.69 28.05
C SER A 133 2.73 -1.68 26.97
N ASN A 134 3.58 -1.45 25.96
CA ASN A 134 3.28 -0.50 24.87
C ASN A 134 1.92 -0.77 24.21
N ILE A 135 1.58 -2.04 23.98
CA ILE A 135 0.30 -2.44 23.37
C ILE A 135 -0.89 -2.15 24.29
N GLU A 136 -0.76 -2.34 25.61
CA GLU A 136 -1.79 -2.04 26.58
C GLU A 136 -2.08 -0.54 26.67
N ALA A 137 -1.02 0.27 26.68
CA ALA A 137 -1.11 1.72 26.70
C ALA A 137 -1.83 2.26 25.45
N ILE A 138 -1.44 1.78 24.26
CA ILE A 138 -2.08 2.14 22.99
C ILE A 138 -3.53 1.66 22.96
N GLY A 139 -3.81 0.43 23.41
CA GLY A 139 -5.16 -0.11 23.47
C GLY A 139 -6.08 0.72 24.35
N ALA A 140 -5.64 1.11 25.54
CA ALA A 140 -6.40 1.96 26.45
C ALA A 140 -6.70 3.34 25.83
N LEU A 141 -5.76 3.92 25.08
CA LEU A 141 -5.95 5.20 24.39
C LEU A 141 -6.94 5.07 23.22
N LEU A 142 -6.79 4.06 22.37
CA LEU A 142 -7.62 3.87 21.18
C LEU A 142 -9.07 3.53 21.52
N TYR A 143 -9.28 2.63 22.47
CA TYR A 143 -10.63 2.20 22.88
C TYR A 143 -11.25 3.06 23.98
N GLY A 144 -10.50 4.01 24.53
CA GLY A 144 -10.99 4.99 25.49
C GLY A 144 -11.15 6.37 24.86
N ARG A 145 -10.11 7.18 24.98
CA ARG A 145 -10.14 8.61 24.57
C ARG A 145 -10.33 8.83 23.07
N TYR A 146 -9.77 7.97 22.23
CA TYR A 146 -9.77 8.11 20.78
C TYR A 146 -10.71 7.14 20.07
N LEU A 147 -11.68 6.56 20.77
CA LEU A 147 -12.63 5.59 20.22
C LEU A 147 -13.32 6.10 18.94
N PHE A 148 -13.79 7.35 18.94
CA PHE A 148 -14.44 7.94 17.77
C PHE A 148 -13.51 8.02 16.56
N LEU A 149 -12.27 8.41 16.75
CA LEU A 149 -11.28 8.47 15.68
C LEU A 149 -10.90 7.07 15.18
N PHE A 150 -10.84 6.11 16.09
CA PHE A 150 -10.59 4.71 15.74
C PHE A 150 -11.72 4.14 14.89
N GLU A 151 -12.97 4.33 15.27
CA GLU A 151 -14.12 3.90 14.45
C GLU A 151 -14.19 4.62 13.10
N ALA A 152 -13.94 5.92 13.08
CA ALA A 152 -13.89 6.69 11.84
C ALA A 152 -12.81 6.15 10.88
N SER A 153 -11.66 5.75 11.39
CA SER A 153 -10.61 5.12 10.57
C SER A 153 -11.07 3.79 9.97
N GLY A 154 -11.84 3.00 10.73
CA GLY A 154 -12.44 1.76 10.24
C GLY A 154 -13.44 1.99 9.11
N LEU A 155 -14.26 3.03 9.20
CA LEU A 155 -15.18 3.43 8.12
C LEU A 155 -14.42 3.88 6.86
N ILE A 156 -13.33 4.61 7.01
CA ILE A 156 -12.47 5.02 5.88
C ILE A 156 -11.91 3.78 5.17
N LEU A 157 -11.41 2.81 5.94
CA LEU A 157 -10.89 1.55 5.39
C LEU A 157 -11.99 0.75 4.67
N LEU A 158 -13.21 0.72 5.22
CA LEU A 158 -14.35 0.07 4.58
C LEU A 158 -14.68 0.72 3.23
N VAL A 159 -14.74 2.05 3.18
CA VAL A 159 -15.00 2.80 1.93
C VAL A 159 -13.87 2.55 0.92
N ALA A 160 -12.61 2.53 1.37
CA ALA A 160 -11.47 2.23 0.52
C ALA A 160 -11.57 0.80 -0.07
N LEU A 161 -11.96 -0.18 0.74
CA LEU A 161 -12.15 -1.56 0.29
C LEU A 161 -13.27 -1.66 -0.76
N ILE A 162 -14.44 -1.06 -0.48
CA ILE A 162 -15.56 -1.01 -1.42
C ILE A 162 -15.13 -0.33 -2.72
N GLY A 163 -14.46 0.82 -2.62
CA GLY A 163 -13.94 1.56 -3.78
C GLY A 163 -12.98 0.71 -4.62
N ALA A 164 -12.05 0.00 -3.99
CA ALA A 164 -11.12 -0.88 -4.68
C ALA A 164 -11.86 -2.01 -5.44
N VAL A 165 -12.84 -2.64 -4.81
CA VAL A 165 -13.63 -3.72 -5.44
C VAL A 165 -14.48 -3.19 -6.60
N VAL A 166 -15.16 -2.06 -6.41
CA VAL A 166 -16.02 -1.46 -7.45
C VAL A 166 -15.21 -0.99 -8.66
N LEU A 167 -14.06 -0.33 -8.44
CA LEU A 167 -13.20 0.16 -9.52
C LEU A 167 -12.48 -0.95 -10.28
N THR A 168 -12.20 -2.08 -9.64
CA THR A 168 -11.56 -3.25 -10.28
C THR A 168 -12.57 -4.19 -10.92
N HIS A 169 -13.86 -4.03 -10.62
CA HIS A 169 -14.91 -4.87 -11.19
C HIS A 169 -15.04 -4.61 -12.70
N ARG A 170 -14.82 -5.66 -13.49
CA ARG A 170 -14.95 -5.62 -14.95
C ARG A 170 -16.00 -6.61 -15.41
N GLU A 171 -17.09 -6.11 -15.93
CA GLU A 171 -18.07 -6.95 -16.63
C GLU A 171 -17.51 -7.41 -17.98
N ARG A 172 -17.51 -8.73 -18.18
CA ARG A 172 -17.14 -9.30 -19.47
C ARG A 172 -18.32 -9.23 -20.43
N GLY A 173 -18.40 -8.19 -21.23
CA GLY A 173 -19.47 -7.95 -22.21
C GLY A 173 -19.49 -8.89 -23.43
N GLY A 174 -18.90 -10.07 -23.39
CA GLY A 174 -18.85 -11.01 -24.49
C GLY A 174 -19.17 -12.47 -24.12
N THR A 175 -19.50 -12.71 -22.88
CA THR A 175 -19.89 -14.07 -22.45
C THR A 175 -21.34 -14.34 -22.80
N ARG A 176 -21.60 -15.38 -23.60
CA ARG A 176 -22.95 -15.89 -23.81
C ARG A 176 -23.51 -16.38 -22.46
N GLY A 177 -24.43 -15.60 -21.88
CA GLY A 177 -25.11 -15.98 -20.67
C GLY A 177 -25.87 -17.31 -20.87
N GLN A 178 -25.72 -18.22 -19.92
CA GLN A 178 -26.50 -19.46 -19.93
C GLN A 178 -27.97 -19.18 -19.58
N ASN A 179 -28.88 -19.64 -20.39
CA ASN A 179 -30.31 -19.68 -20.03
C ASN A 179 -30.67 -21.12 -19.65
N ILE A 180 -30.57 -21.40 -18.36
CA ILE A 180 -30.76 -22.77 -17.80
C ILE A 180 -32.15 -23.29 -18.14
N ASN A 181 -33.20 -22.47 -18.05
CA ASN A 181 -34.57 -22.88 -18.36
C ASN A 181 -34.71 -23.28 -19.83
N LYS A 182 -34.10 -22.54 -20.77
CA LYS A 182 -34.13 -22.87 -22.19
C LYS A 182 -33.32 -24.13 -22.51
N GLN A 183 -32.24 -24.38 -21.76
CA GLN A 183 -31.39 -25.57 -21.94
C GLN A 183 -32.10 -26.85 -21.44
N VAL A 184 -32.74 -26.76 -20.27
CA VAL A 184 -33.47 -27.89 -19.66
C VAL A 184 -34.77 -28.22 -20.43
N ALA A 185 -35.46 -27.18 -20.95
CA ALA A 185 -36.68 -27.34 -21.72
C ALA A 185 -36.43 -27.73 -23.20
N ARG A 186 -35.19 -27.85 -23.66
CA ARG A 186 -34.84 -28.15 -25.03
C ARG A 186 -35.22 -29.58 -25.41
N ARG A 187 -36.10 -29.72 -26.39
CA ARG A 187 -36.54 -31.03 -26.91
C ARG A 187 -35.53 -31.53 -27.95
N PRO A 188 -35.45 -32.87 -28.18
CA PRO A 188 -34.60 -33.46 -29.23
C PRO A 188 -34.82 -32.84 -30.62
N GLN A 189 -36.09 -32.52 -30.93
CA GLN A 189 -36.47 -31.89 -32.19
C GLN A 189 -35.90 -30.47 -32.41
N ASP A 190 -35.65 -29.74 -31.29
CA ASP A 190 -35.06 -28.39 -31.31
C ASP A 190 -33.53 -28.46 -31.28
N ALA A 191 -32.97 -29.60 -30.96
CA ALA A 191 -31.54 -29.79 -30.73
C ALA A 191 -30.80 -30.40 -31.93
N THR A 192 -31.51 -31.16 -32.77
CA THR A 192 -30.93 -31.92 -33.88
C THR A 192 -31.62 -31.58 -35.21
N VAL A 193 -30.83 -31.20 -36.19
CA VAL A 193 -31.29 -30.98 -37.55
C VAL A 193 -30.60 -32.04 -38.45
N ASN A 194 -31.41 -32.88 -39.10
CA ASN A 194 -30.87 -33.85 -40.04
C ASN A 194 -30.51 -33.14 -41.36
N VAL A 195 -29.23 -33.00 -41.60
CA VAL A 195 -28.69 -32.41 -42.85
C VAL A 195 -28.14 -33.56 -43.72
N LYS A 196 -28.46 -33.58 -45.00
CA LYS A 196 -27.88 -34.51 -45.98
C LYS A 196 -26.88 -33.75 -46.84
N PRO A 197 -25.63 -33.56 -46.37
CA PRO A 197 -24.61 -32.89 -47.18
C PRO A 197 -24.24 -33.76 -48.38
N GLU A 198 -23.96 -33.15 -49.53
CA GLU A 198 -23.36 -33.82 -50.69
C GLU A 198 -21.97 -34.33 -50.37
N VAL A 199 -21.55 -35.39 -51.06
CA VAL A 199 -20.24 -35.99 -50.84
C VAL A 199 -19.14 -34.96 -51.17
N GLY A 200 -18.31 -34.65 -50.18
CA GLY A 200 -17.21 -33.66 -50.27
C GLY A 200 -17.54 -32.26 -49.77
N GLN A 201 -18.77 -31.95 -49.39
CA GLN A 201 -19.13 -30.68 -48.73
C GLN A 201 -19.28 -30.90 -47.22
N GLY A 202 -18.55 -30.16 -46.43
CA GLY A 202 -18.72 -30.14 -44.97
C GLY A 202 -20.04 -29.52 -44.58
N VAL A 203 -20.53 -29.86 -43.37
CA VAL A 203 -21.74 -29.23 -42.75
C VAL A 203 -21.40 -27.80 -42.37
N GLN A 204 -22.03 -26.81 -42.99
CA GLN A 204 -21.99 -25.40 -42.53
C GLN A 204 -23.03 -25.25 -41.42
N LEU A 205 -22.52 -24.88 -40.18
CA LEU A 205 -23.31 -24.66 -38.97
C LEU A 205 -23.70 -23.20 -38.85
#